data_b10092a75174bbae4dc3a458fd291e0c
#
_entry.id   b10092a75174bbae4dc3a458fd291e0c
#
_cell.length_a   1.000
_cell.length_b   1.000
_cell.length_c   1.000
_cell.angle_alpha   90.00
_cell.angle_beta   90.00
_cell.angle_gamma   90.00
#
_symmetry.space_group_name_H-M   'P 1'
#
loop_
_entity.id
_entity.type
_entity.pdbx_description
1 polymer ?
#
loop_
_entity_poly.entity_id
_entity_poly.type
_entity_poly.pdbx_seq_one_letter_code
_entity_poly.pdbx_strand_id
1 'polypeptide(L)'
;MNKELKSRLQTAGLIPVVKIDEAGHAVPLAKALLQAGLDCIEITFRTDAAAEAIEAVRKSGLDVLILAGTVLDVEQADRARKAGADVIVSPGYNASVVRWCLEQNMPVVPGIQSASELTAAVNAGLGFVKFFPAQAAGGIPMLKALSGPFPAMQFMPTGGISEDNFQDYLKLPQVICAGGSWMVPSSLIQEGRFDEIQAIAQSAVTKMLDLKLAHIGINAADEGEAHQIAQFFETVFGFEARENPSSIFSDTYVETLKSPYLGEKGHIAISTPNVERAMTYLEKRGVAFNQDSIVRRPNGVIQAVYFQKETGGFAIHLVRKD
;
A
#
# COMPACT_ATOMS: atom_id res chain seq x y z
N MET A 1 -16.18 7.09 -5.04
CA MET A 1 -15.61 6.04 -4.17
C MET A 1 -15.63 6.54 -2.73
N ASN A 2 -16.13 5.76 -1.78
CA ASN A 2 -16.19 6.15 -0.37
C ASN A 2 -14.77 6.14 0.28
N LYS A 3 -14.66 6.78 1.47
CA LYS A 3 -13.37 6.92 2.17
C LYS A 3 -12.77 5.57 2.61
N GLU A 4 -13.63 4.64 3.02
CA GLU A 4 -13.21 3.32 3.51
C GLU A 4 -12.57 2.48 2.40
N LEU A 5 -13.23 2.37 1.24
CA LEU A 5 -12.70 1.65 0.08
C LEU A 5 -11.38 2.24 -0.40
N LYS A 6 -11.28 3.57 -0.44
CA LYS A 6 -10.05 4.27 -0.80
C LYS A 6 -8.93 3.99 0.20
N SER A 7 -9.23 4.03 1.50
CA SER A 7 -8.27 3.70 2.56
C SER A 7 -7.77 2.27 2.41
N ARG A 8 -8.67 1.32 2.12
CA ARG A 8 -8.30 -0.09 1.93
C ARG A 8 -7.36 -0.29 0.73
N LEU A 9 -7.62 0.36 -0.41
CA LEU A 9 -6.70 0.34 -1.55
C LEU A 9 -5.34 0.97 -1.23
N GLN A 10 -5.36 2.07 -0.47
CA GLN A 10 -4.14 2.77 -0.07
C GLN A 10 -3.27 1.94 0.89
N THR A 11 -3.88 1.25 1.85
CA THR A 11 -3.16 0.38 2.78
C THR A 11 -2.72 -0.93 2.12
N ALA A 12 -3.49 -1.47 1.18
CA ALA A 12 -3.07 -2.61 0.37
C ALA A 12 -1.79 -2.30 -0.43
N GLY A 13 -1.71 -1.12 -1.05
CA GLY A 13 -0.55 -0.62 -1.78
C GLY A 13 -0.25 -1.35 -3.09
N LEU A 14 -0.34 -2.68 -3.11
CA LEU A 14 -0.19 -3.52 -4.30
C LEU A 14 -1.51 -4.22 -4.61
N ILE A 15 -1.90 -4.21 -5.89
CA ILE A 15 -3.12 -4.86 -6.39
C ILE A 15 -2.69 -5.98 -7.35
N PRO A 16 -2.80 -7.26 -6.96
CA PRO A 16 -2.59 -8.37 -7.87
C PRO A 16 -3.60 -8.36 -9.01
N VAL A 17 -3.12 -8.25 -10.26
CA VAL A 17 -3.96 -8.23 -11.47
C VAL A 17 -3.91 -9.60 -12.12
N VAL A 18 -5.03 -10.30 -12.11
CA VAL A 18 -5.08 -11.71 -12.49
C VAL A 18 -5.98 -11.96 -13.71
N LYS A 19 -5.58 -12.94 -14.50
CA LYS A 19 -6.40 -13.60 -15.51
C LYS A 19 -6.70 -15.02 -14.99
N ILE A 20 -7.97 -15.33 -14.81
CA ILE A 20 -8.42 -16.64 -14.33
C ILE A 20 -9.13 -17.35 -15.49
N ASP A 21 -8.61 -18.49 -15.90
CA ASP A 21 -9.19 -19.30 -16.98
C ASP A 21 -10.20 -20.33 -16.43
N GLU A 22 -10.04 -20.77 -15.18
CA GLU A 22 -10.92 -21.69 -14.47
C GLU A 22 -11.36 -21.11 -13.14
N ALA A 23 -12.66 -20.92 -12.94
CA ALA A 23 -13.21 -20.28 -11.72
C ALA A 23 -12.82 -21.00 -10.42
N GLY A 24 -12.57 -22.30 -10.47
CA GLY A 24 -12.11 -23.09 -9.32
C GLY A 24 -10.78 -22.65 -8.72
N HIS A 25 -9.93 -21.95 -9.48
CA HIS A 25 -8.65 -21.42 -9.01
C HIS A 25 -8.79 -20.10 -8.21
N ALA A 26 -9.94 -19.43 -8.28
CA ALA A 26 -10.11 -18.10 -7.69
C ALA A 26 -10.00 -18.08 -6.16
N VAL A 27 -10.66 -19.03 -5.49
CA VAL A 27 -10.68 -19.10 -4.01
C VAL A 27 -9.31 -19.52 -3.44
N PRO A 28 -8.64 -20.58 -3.96
CA PRO A 28 -7.27 -20.91 -3.52
C PRO A 28 -6.29 -19.74 -3.73
N LEU A 29 -6.36 -19.05 -4.87
CA LEU A 29 -5.54 -17.87 -5.15
C LEU A 29 -5.79 -16.75 -4.16
N ALA A 30 -7.07 -16.41 -3.90
CA ALA A 30 -7.42 -15.37 -2.93
C ALA A 30 -6.92 -15.69 -1.51
N LYS A 31 -6.96 -16.98 -1.09
CA LYS A 31 -6.38 -17.42 0.18
C LYS A 31 -4.87 -17.23 0.22
N ALA A 32 -4.15 -17.61 -0.84
CA ALA A 32 -2.70 -17.43 -0.93
C ALA A 32 -2.29 -15.93 -0.84
N LEU A 33 -3.05 -15.05 -1.50
CA LEU A 33 -2.83 -13.61 -1.43
C LEU A 33 -3.09 -13.04 -0.03
N LEU A 34 -4.18 -13.47 0.63
CA LEU A 34 -4.45 -13.06 2.03
C LEU A 34 -3.35 -13.50 2.99
N GLN A 35 -2.85 -14.72 2.85
CA GLN A 35 -1.74 -15.25 3.67
C GLN A 35 -0.45 -14.46 3.43
N ALA A 36 -0.22 -14.00 2.20
CA ALA A 36 0.88 -13.10 1.85
C ALA A 36 0.71 -11.67 2.42
N GLY A 37 -0.49 -11.31 2.87
CA GLY A 37 -0.80 -9.97 3.41
C GLY A 37 -1.48 -9.02 2.41
N LEU A 38 -1.94 -9.54 1.26
CA LEU A 38 -2.71 -8.78 0.26
C LEU A 38 -4.19 -9.16 0.38
N ASP A 39 -5.01 -8.19 0.78
CA ASP A 39 -6.47 -8.35 0.94
C ASP A 39 -7.27 -7.76 -0.22
N CYS A 40 -6.68 -7.74 -1.40
CA CYS A 40 -7.31 -7.27 -2.62
C CYS A 40 -6.87 -8.10 -3.83
N ILE A 41 -7.73 -8.16 -4.86
CA ILE A 41 -7.46 -8.85 -6.11
C ILE A 41 -8.21 -8.16 -7.26
N GLU A 42 -7.55 -7.89 -8.40
CA GLU A 42 -8.20 -7.43 -9.63
C GLU A 42 -8.37 -8.63 -10.57
N ILE A 43 -9.59 -9.18 -10.65
CA ILE A 43 -9.94 -10.27 -11.57
C ILE A 43 -10.39 -9.65 -12.91
N THR A 44 -9.67 -9.96 -13.98
CA THR A 44 -9.90 -9.31 -15.28
C THR A 44 -10.93 -10.02 -16.13
N PHE A 45 -11.85 -9.28 -16.75
CA PHE A 45 -12.86 -9.74 -17.71
C PHE A 45 -12.24 -10.07 -19.09
N ARG A 46 -11.09 -10.75 -19.07
CA ARG A 46 -10.41 -11.27 -20.27
C ARG A 46 -10.76 -12.74 -20.56
N THR A 47 -11.57 -13.36 -19.70
CA THR A 47 -12.04 -14.74 -19.84
C THR A 47 -13.53 -14.81 -19.48
N ASP A 48 -14.21 -15.83 -19.97
CA ASP A 48 -15.61 -16.07 -19.62
C ASP A 48 -15.81 -16.47 -18.17
N ALA A 49 -14.77 -17.04 -17.53
CA ALA A 49 -14.77 -17.47 -16.14
C ALA A 49 -14.72 -16.30 -15.14
N ALA A 50 -14.46 -15.05 -15.57
CA ALA A 50 -14.21 -13.93 -14.68
C ALA A 50 -15.36 -13.66 -13.69
N ALA A 51 -16.61 -13.64 -14.15
CA ALA A 51 -17.76 -13.40 -13.29
C ALA A 51 -17.97 -14.54 -12.27
N GLU A 52 -17.83 -15.80 -12.70
CA GLU A 52 -17.92 -16.97 -11.83
C GLU A 52 -16.79 -16.98 -10.79
N ALA A 53 -15.57 -16.61 -11.18
CA ALA A 53 -14.43 -16.48 -10.30
C ALA A 53 -14.67 -15.43 -9.20
N ILE A 54 -15.21 -14.25 -9.56
CA ILE A 54 -15.60 -13.20 -8.62
C ILE A 54 -16.65 -13.71 -7.65
N GLU A 55 -17.70 -14.36 -8.16
CA GLU A 55 -18.78 -14.91 -7.36
C GLU A 55 -18.27 -15.98 -6.38
N ALA A 56 -17.38 -16.87 -6.83
CA ALA A 56 -16.77 -17.90 -6.00
C ALA A 56 -15.97 -17.27 -4.83
N VAL A 57 -15.14 -16.27 -5.09
CA VAL A 57 -14.41 -15.54 -4.03
C VAL A 57 -15.39 -14.87 -3.07
N ARG A 58 -16.43 -14.20 -3.56
CA ARG A 58 -17.43 -13.53 -2.72
C ARG A 58 -18.16 -14.54 -1.82
N LYS A 59 -18.62 -15.66 -2.37
CA LYS A 59 -19.32 -16.72 -1.64
C LYS A 59 -18.44 -17.45 -0.62
N SER A 60 -17.11 -17.42 -0.79
CA SER A 60 -16.18 -18.05 0.14
C SER A 60 -16.11 -17.38 1.52
N GLY A 61 -16.65 -16.16 1.67
CA GLY A 61 -16.61 -15.39 2.90
C GLY A 61 -15.22 -14.83 3.27
N LEU A 62 -14.24 -14.92 2.38
CA LEU A 62 -12.93 -14.31 2.58
C LEU A 62 -13.05 -12.79 2.59
N ASP A 63 -12.35 -12.12 3.52
CA ASP A 63 -12.27 -10.65 3.55
C ASP A 63 -11.27 -10.12 2.52
N VAL A 64 -11.68 -10.18 1.26
CA VAL A 64 -10.92 -9.73 0.10
C VAL A 64 -11.70 -8.66 -0.65
N LEU A 65 -11.04 -7.55 -0.95
CA LEU A 65 -11.55 -6.52 -1.85
C LEU A 65 -11.41 -7.00 -3.29
N ILE A 66 -12.52 -7.11 -4.00
CA ILE A 66 -12.57 -7.66 -5.36
C ILE A 66 -12.77 -6.53 -6.37
N LEU A 67 -11.76 -6.30 -7.21
CA LEU A 67 -11.84 -5.39 -8.34
C LEU A 67 -12.13 -6.20 -9.61
N ALA A 68 -13.15 -5.82 -10.37
CA ALA A 68 -13.40 -6.37 -11.69
C ALA A 68 -12.64 -5.54 -12.73
N GLY A 69 -11.53 -6.10 -13.23
CA GLY A 69 -10.65 -5.44 -14.19
C GLY A 69 -11.02 -5.70 -15.65
N THR A 70 -10.52 -4.84 -16.55
CA THR A 70 -10.73 -4.98 -18.01
C THR A 70 -12.22 -4.98 -18.41
N VAL A 71 -13.03 -4.22 -17.67
CA VAL A 71 -14.44 -4.04 -18.00
C VAL A 71 -14.56 -3.03 -19.15
N LEU A 72 -15.13 -3.45 -20.28
CA LEU A 72 -15.16 -2.69 -21.53
C LEU A 72 -16.53 -2.06 -21.84
N ASP A 73 -17.59 -2.60 -21.26
CA ASP A 73 -18.96 -2.17 -21.52
C ASP A 73 -19.86 -2.31 -20.28
N VAL A 74 -21.10 -1.82 -20.40
CA VAL A 74 -22.09 -1.80 -19.32
C VAL A 74 -22.57 -3.22 -18.96
N GLU A 75 -22.64 -4.13 -19.94
CA GLU A 75 -23.04 -5.51 -19.70
C GLU A 75 -22.04 -6.23 -18.80
N GLN A 76 -20.75 -6.09 -19.09
CA GLN A 76 -19.68 -6.63 -18.25
C GLN A 76 -19.68 -5.98 -16.85
N ALA A 77 -19.93 -4.65 -16.76
CA ALA A 77 -20.03 -3.97 -15.48
C ALA A 77 -21.21 -4.51 -14.63
N ASP A 78 -22.36 -4.77 -15.23
CA ASP A 78 -23.51 -5.34 -14.51
C ASP A 78 -23.26 -6.80 -14.10
N ARG A 79 -22.63 -7.59 -14.96
CA ARG A 79 -22.20 -8.96 -14.61
C ARG A 79 -21.23 -8.97 -13.44
N ALA A 80 -20.24 -8.07 -13.44
CA ALA A 80 -19.27 -7.94 -12.36
C ALA A 80 -19.96 -7.54 -11.05
N ARG A 81 -20.87 -6.54 -11.07
CA ARG A 81 -21.66 -6.11 -9.92
C ARG A 81 -22.51 -7.26 -9.36
N LYS A 82 -23.22 -7.99 -10.21
CA LYS A 82 -24.05 -9.14 -9.82
C LYS A 82 -23.23 -10.28 -9.21
N ALA A 83 -22.00 -10.48 -9.69
CA ALA A 83 -21.05 -11.44 -9.15
C ALA A 83 -20.46 -11.02 -7.79
N GLY A 84 -20.62 -9.76 -7.39
CA GLY A 84 -20.19 -9.25 -6.09
C GLY A 84 -18.84 -8.54 -6.11
N ALA A 85 -18.42 -7.97 -7.25
CA ALA A 85 -17.26 -7.07 -7.29
C ALA A 85 -17.53 -5.80 -6.47
N ASP A 86 -16.50 -5.28 -5.81
CA ASP A 86 -16.57 -4.04 -5.02
C ASP A 86 -16.24 -2.80 -5.87
N VAL A 87 -15.44 -2.98 -6.94
CA VAL A 87 -14.95 -1.89 -7.79
C VAL A 87 -14.93 -2.36 -9.25
N ILE A 88 -15.37 -1.50 -10.15
CA ILE A 88 -15.20 -1.67 -11.60
C ILE A 88 -13.92 -0.96 -12.04
N VAL A 89 -13.09 -1.64 -12.81
CA VAL A 89 -11.84 -1.10 -13.38
C VAL A 89 -11.82 -1.31 -14.89
N SER A 90 -11.67 -0.25 -15.66
CA SER A 90 -11.57 -0.33 -17.12
C SER A 90 -10.15 0.01 -17.60
N PRO A 91 -9.72 -0.48 -18.77
CA PRO A 91 -8.40 -0.17 -19.33
C PRO A 91 -8.30 1.26 -19.88
N GLY A 92 -9.42 1.87 -20.27
CA GLY A 92 -9.53 3.24 -20.76
C GLY A 92 -10.79 3.92 -20.23
N TYR A 93 -10.93 5.23 -20.49
CA TYR A 93 -12.09 5.99 -20.09
C TYR A 93 -13.28 5.69 -21.01
N ASN A 94 -14.24 4.91 -20.51
CA ASN A 94 -15.51 4.67 -21.20
C ASN A 94 -16.64 5.44 -20.49
N ALA A 95 -17.13 6.50 -21.14
CA ALA A 95 -18.14 7.38 -20.57
C ALA A 95 -19.47 6.65 -20.22
N SER A 96 -19.84 5.62 -20.99
CA SER A 96 -21.06 4.83 -20.74
C SER A 96 -20.89 3.97 -19.49
N VAL A 97 -19.77 3.30 -19.32
CA VAL A 97 -19.46 2.50 -18.12
C VAL A 97 -19.38 3.40 -16.88
N VAL A 98 -18.64 4.53 -16.99
CA VAL A 98 -18.52 5.48 -15.87
C VAL A 98 -19.89 6.00 -15.44
N ARG A 99 -20.72 6.46 -16.37
CA ARG A 99 -22.07 6.96 -16.09
C ARG A 99 -22.93 5.89 -15.41
N TRP A 100 -22.99 4.70 -15.99
CA TRP A 100 -23.73 3.58 -15.45
C TRP A 100 -23.29 3.24 -14.02
N CYS A 101 -21.99 3.16 -13.78
CA CYS A 101 -21.46 2.89 -12.44
C CYS A 101 -21.90 3.94 -11.43
N LEU A 102 -21.84 5.23 -11.80
CA LEU A 102 -22.27 6.33 -10.93
C LEU A 102 -23.78 6.26 -10.61
N GLU A 103 -24.62 5.97 -11.61
CA GLU A 103 -26.06 5.77 -11.44
C GLU A 103 -26.40 4.57 -10.54
N GLN A 104 -25.59 3.51 -10.60
CA GLN A 104 -25.74 2.32 -9.76
C GLN A 104 -25.05 2.43 -8.39
N ASN A 105 -24.44 3.57 -8.05
CA ASN A 105 -23.59 3.75 -6.88
C ASN A 105 -22.44 2.73 -6.80
N MET A 106 -22.00 2.24 -7.97
CA MET A 106 -20.88 1.28 -8.09
C MET A 106 -19.55 2.03 -8.20
N PRO A 107 -18.58 1.78 -7.31
CA PRO A 107 -17.26 2.39 -7.43
C PRO A 107 -16.60 2.04 -8.76
N VAL A 108 -16.03 3.06 -9.43
CA VAL A 108 -15.37 2.90 -10.72
C VAL A 108 -14.01 3.59 -10.76
N VAL A 109 -13.02 2.92 -11.34
CA VAL A 109 -11.65 3.39 -11.55
C VAL A 109 -11.33 3.25 -13.05
N PRO A 110 -11.70 4.24 -13.88
CA PRO A 110 -11.43 4.17 -15.30
C PRO A 110 -9.95 4.35 -15.61
N GLY A 111 -9.48 3.65 -16.65
CA GLY A 111 -8.16 3.86 -17.21
C GLY A 111 -8.05 5.23 -17.89
N ILE A 112 -6.86 5.84 -17.79
CA ILE A 112 -6.51 7.08 -18.51
C ILE A 112 -5.06 7.02 -18.99
N GLN A 113 -4.75 7.79 -20.02
CA GLN A 113 -3.43 7.95 -20.58
C GLN A 113 -3.12 9.41 -20.96
N SER A 114 -4.13 10.28 -20.96
CA SER A 114 -4.02 11.65 -21.46
C SER A 114 -4.70 12.67 -20.53
N ALA A 115 -4.33 13.95 -20.68
CA ALA A 115 -4.98 15.06 -19.99
C ALA A 115 -6.46 15.20 -20.37
N SER A 116 -6.86 14.86 -21.60
CA SER A 116 -8.25 14.91 -22.04
C SER A 116 -9.11 13.90 -21.27
N GLU A 117 -8.62 12.68 -21.10
CA GLU A 117 -9.32 11.65 -20.31
C GLU A 117 -9.36 12.01 -18.82
N LEU A 118 -8.30 12.61 -18.27
CA LEU A 118 -8.31 13.15 -16.91
C LEU A 118 -9.35 14.26 -16.74
N THR A 119 -9.47 15.17 -17.70
CA THR A 119 -10.50 16.20 -17.69
C THR A 119 -11.89 15.58 -17.72
N ALA A 120 -12.12 14.54 -18.52
CA ALA A 120 -13.37 13.80 -18.54
C ALA A 120 -13.68 13.13 -17.20
N ALA A 121 -12.66 12.53 -16.56
CA ALA A 121 -12.81 11.93 -15.23
C ALA A 121 -13.17 12.97 -14.15
N VAL A 122 -12.50 14.13 -14.15
CA VAL A 122 -12.80 15.25 -13.24
C VAL A 122 -14.23 15.75 -13.44
N ASN A 123 -14.65 15.94 -14.69
CA ASN A 123 -16.02 16.38 -15.02
C ASN A 123 -17.10 15.36 -14.58
N ALA A 124 -16.74 14.07 -14.53
CA ALA A 124 -17.59 13.02 -13.97
C ALA A 124 -17.55 12.95 -12.43
N GLY A 125 -16.80 13.83 -11.75
CA GLY A 125 -16.67 13.84 -10.29
C GLY A 125 -15.73 12.76 -9.73
N LEU A 126 -14.88 12.17 -10.57
CA LEU A 126 -13.91 11.15 -10.14
C LEU A 126 -12.64 11.80 -9.61
N GLY A 127 -12.13 11.29 -8.49
CA GLY A 127 -10.86 11.73 -7.90
C GLY A 127 -9.79 10.62 -7.88
N PHE A 128 -10.07 9.46 -8.50
CA PHE A 128 -9.16 8.33 -8.57
C PHE A 128 -9.32 7.60 -9.90
N VAL A 129 -8.20 7.36 -10.59
CA VAL A 129 -8.15 6.75 -11.92
C VAL A 129 -7.00 5.75 -12.01
N LYS A 130 -7.10 4.83 -12.97
CA LYS A 130 -6.02 3.92 -13.35
C LYS A 130 -5.16 4.59 -14.44
N PHE A 131 -3.86 4.68 -14.23
CA PHE A 131 -2.92 5.09 -15.28
C PHE A 131 -2.45 3.83 -16.02
N PHE A 132 -2.88 3.66 -17.27
CA PHE A 132 -2.69 2.42 -18.04
C PHE A 132 -2.52 2.68 -19.54
N PRO A 133 -1.60 1.97 -20.21
CA PRO A 133 -0.54 1.10 -19.68
C PRO A 133 0.65 1.93 -19.16
N ALA A 134 0.92 1.89 -17.87
CA ALA A 134 1.77 2.88 -17.19
C ALA A 134 3.17 3.03 -17.81
N GLN A 135 3.91 1.94 -17.96
CA GLN A 135 5.28 2.03 -18.51
C GLN A 135 5.28 2.44 -19.98
N ALA A 136 4.43 1.84 -20.82
CA ALA A 136 4.35 2.15 -22.24
C ALA A 136 3.84 3.56 -22.51
N ALA A 137 3.04 4.14 -21.59
CA ALA A 137 2.52 5.50 -21.69
C ALA A 137 3.51 6.58 -21.19
N GLY A 138 4.76 6.23 -20.92
CA GLY A 138 5.81 7.17 -20.52
C GLY A 138 6.16 7.12 -19.02
N GLY A 139 5.60 6.19 -18.27
CA GLY A 139 6.01 5.87 -16.89
C GLY A 139 5.86 7.02 -15.91
N ILE A 140 6.77 7.07 -14.95
CA ILE A 140 6.82 8.10 -13.91
C ILE A 140 6.92 9.52 -14.46
N PRO A 141 7.73 9.83 -15.48
CA PRO A 141 7.77 11.17 -16.07
C PRO A 141 6.41 11.65 -16.58
N MET A 142 5.69 10.80 -17.30
CA MET A 142 4.35 11.13 -17.81
C MET A 142 3.34 11.31 -16.66
N LEU A 143 3.38 10.42 -15.67
CA LEU A 143 2.50 10.52 -14.51
C LEU A 143 2.71 11.82 -13.72
N LYS A 144 3.98 12.23 -13.52
CA LYS A 144 4.31 13.52 -12.90
C LYS A 144 3.81 14.71 -13.72
N ALA A 145 3.96 14.65 -15.04
CA ALA A 145 3.47 15.70 -15.93
C ALA A 145 1.94 15.85 -15.89
N LEU A 146 1.22 14.73 -15.87
CA LEU A 146 -0.24 14.71 -15.68
C LEU A 146 -0.67 15.19 -14.29
N SER A 147 0.08 14.86 -13.26
CA SER A 147 -0.23 15.24 -11.88
C SER A 147 -0.20 16.75 -11.63
N GLY A 148 0.62 17.50 -12.34
CA GLY A 148 0.76 18.95 -12.18
C GLY A 148 -0.58 19.70 -12.36
N PRO A 149 -1.25 19.58 -13.53
CA PRO A 149 -2.55 20.23 -13.77
C PRO A 149 -3.70 19.66 -12.95
N PHE A 150 -3.54 18.44 -12.41
CA PHE A 150 -4.60 17.71 -11.67
C PHE A 150 -4.17 17.36 -10.23
N PRO A 151 -3.90 18.35 -9.36
CA PRO A 151 -3.29 18.10 -8.04
C PRO A 151 -4.17 17.28 -7.09
N ALA A 152 -5.49 17.26 -7.27
CA ALA A 152 -6.42 16.48 -6.47
C ALA A 152 -6.63 15.05 -6.99
N MET A 153 -6.17 14.75 -8.21
CA MET A 153 -6.33 13.43 -8.80
C MET A 153 -5.35 12.43 -8.20
N GLN A 154 -5.85 11.23 -7.93
CA GLN A 154 -5.04 10.10 -7.44
C GLN A 154 -5.00 9.00 -8.49
N PHE A 155 -3.93 8.21 -8.43
CA PHE A 155 -3.60 7.26 -9.49
C PHE A 155 -3.33 5.86 -8.96
N MET A 156 -3.72 4.87 -9.78
CA MET A 156 -3.31 3.47 -9.71
C MET A 156 -2.56 3.12 -11.01
N PRO A 157 -1.24 3.31 -11.08
CA PRO A 157 -0.47 2.87 -12.23
C PRO A 157 -0.55 1.35 -12.38
N THR A 158 -0.78 0.90 -13.62
CA THR A 158 -0.89 -0.51 -13.98
C THR A 158 -0.35 -0.70 -15.41
N GLY A 159 0.25 -1.86 -15.69
CA GLY A 159 0.84 -2.17 -17.00
C GLY A 159 2.32 -1.84 -17.06
N GLY A 160 3.14 -2.90 -17.10
CA GLY A 160 4.60 -2.83 -17.00
C GLY A 160 5.12 -2.54 -15.60
N ILE A 161 4.27 -2.59 -14.58
CA ILE A 161 4.70 -2.56 -13.18
C ILE A 161 5.28 -3.93 -12.82
N SER A 162 6.45 -3.91 -12.18
CA SER A 162 7.24 -5.08 -11.81
C SER A 162 7.81 -4.95 -10.41
N GLU A 163 8.46 -6.01 -9.95
CA GLU A 163 9.19 -6.00 -8.68
C GLU A 163 10.28 -4.92 -8.62
N ASP A 164 10.86 -4.54 -9.75
CA ASP A 164 11.98 -3.59 -9.80
C ASP A 164 11.54 -2.13 -9.79
N ASN A 165 10.28 -1.84 -10.17
CA ASN A 165 9.86 -0.44 -10.38
C ASN A 165 8.68 0.01 -9.51
N PHE A 166 7.92 -0.89 -8.91
CA PHE A 166 6.69 -0.52 -8.19
C PHE A 166 6.93 0.45 -7.03
N GLN A 167 8.07 0.33 -6.33
CA GLN A 167 8.41 1.21 -5.21
C GLN A 167 8.56 2.67 -5.67
N ASP A 168 9.14 2.90 -6.83
CA ASP A 168 9.31 4.27 -7.35
C ASP A 168 7.98 4.92 -7.73
N TYR A 169 7.00 4.12 -8.19
CA TYR A 169 5.64 4.60 -8.34
C TYR A 169 4.98 4.92 -7.01
N LEU A 170 5.12 4.05 -6.00
CA LEU A 170 4.52 4.25 -4.67
C LEU A 170 5.11 5.42 -3.88
N LYS A 171 6.29 5.92 -4.25
CA LYS A 171 6.89 7.15 -3.69
C LYS A 171 6.18 8.42 -4.15
N LEU A 172 5.41 8.37 -5.25
CA LEU A 172 4.70 9.54 -5.75
C LEU A 172 3.48 9.85 -4.86
N PRO A 173 3.32 11.09 -4.36
CA PRO A 173 2.26 11.44 -3.39
C PRO A 173 0.83 11.15 -3.88
N GLN A 174 0.61 11.22 -5.20
CA GLN A 174 -0.70 11.00 -5.82
C GLN A 174 -0.95 9.52 -6.17
N VAL A 175 0.04 8.63 -6.00
CA VAL A 175 -0.13 7.19 -6.21
C VAL A 175 -0.53 6.54 -4.90
N ILE A 176 -1.73 6.00 -4.84
CA ILE A 176 -2.25 5.34 -3.64
C ILE A 176 -1.99 3.83 -3.62
N CYS A 177 -1.97 3.19 -4.79
CA CYS A 177 -1.63 1.79 -4.97
C CYS A 177 -1.13 1.56 -6.40
N ALA A 178 -0.52 0.40 -6.66
CA ALA A 178 -0.01 0.01 -7.97
C ALA A 178 -0.51 -1.39 -8.36
N GLY A 179 -1.04 -1.54 -9.57
CA GLY A 179 -1.51 -2.82 -10.08
C GLY A 179 -0.44 -3.57 -10.87
N GLY A 180 -0.25 -4.86 -10.59
CA GLY A 180 0.72 -5.67 -11.30
C GLY A 180 0.40 -7.15 -11.33
N SER A 181 0.85 -7.83 -12.39
CA SER A 181 0.63 -9.27 -12.58
C SER A 181 1.85 -10.13 -12.22
N TRP A 182 3.01 -9.52 -11.94
CA TRP A 182 4.22 -10.29 -11.61
C TRP A 182 4.08 -11.13 -10.33
N MET A 183 3.23 -10.68 -9.38
CA MET A 183 2.95 -11.39 -8.13
C MET A 183 2.12 -12.65 -8.33
N VAL A 184 1.45 -12.77 -9.48
CA VAL A 184 0.45 -13.80 -9.78
C VAL A 184 0.65 -14.35 -11.21
N PRO A 185 1.79 -15.00 -11.49
CA PRO A 185 2.09 -15.55 -12.83
C PRO A 185 0.98 -16.49 -13.29
N SER A 186 0.46 -16.28 -14.50
CA SER A 186 -0.65 -17.06 -15.04
C SER A 186 -0.34 -18.57 -15.14
N SER A 187 0.92 -18.93 -15.40
CA SER A 187 1.36 -20.33 -15.42
C SER A 187 1.16 -21.02 -14.07
N LEU A 188 1.54 -20.35 -12.97
CA LEU A 188 1.38 -20.88 -11.62
C LEU A 188 -0.09 -21.01 -11.22
N ILE A 189 -0.96 -20.09 -11.69
CA ILE A 189 -2.40 -20.17 -11.46
C ILE A 189 -2.96 -21.41 -12.17
N GLN A 190 -2.60 -21.61 -13.45
CA GLN A 190 -3.06 -22.74 -14.26
C GLN A 190 -2.59 -24.09 -13.71
N GLU A 191 -1.38 -24.14 -13.14
CA GLU A 191 -0.79 -25.33 -12.53
C GLU A 191 -1.28 -25.57 -11.08
N GLY A 192 -2.07 -24.66 -10.50
CA GLY A 192 -2.55 -24.75 -9.11
C GLY A 192 -1.45 -24.57 -8.05
N ARG A 193 -0.34 -23.92 -8.40
CA ARG A 193 0.86 -23.73 -7.54
C ARG A 193 0.69 -22.48 -6.65
N PHE A 194 -0.34 -22.49 -5.80
CA PHE A 194 -0.71 -21.31 -5.01
C PHE A 194 0.29 -20.98 -3.88
N ASP A 195 1.02 -21.99 -3.37
CA ASP A 195 2.06 -21.77 -2.37
C ASP A 195 3.23 -20.93 -2.92
N GLU A 196 3.57 -21.14 -4.20
CA GLU A 196 4.60 -20.33 -4.86
C GLU A 196 4.11 -18.91 -5.14
N ILE A 197 2.85 -18.75 -5.53
CA ILE A 197 2.23 -17.43 -5.66
C ILE A 197 2.23 -16.72 -4.31
N GLN A 198 1.91 -17.41 -3.22
CA GLN A 198 1.99 -16.86 -1.87
C GLN A 198 3.39 -16.37 -1.55
N ALA A 199 4.43 -17.14 -1.85
CA ALA A 199 5.83 -16.77 -1.60
C ALA A 199 6.23 -15.52 -2.41
N ILE A 200 5.86 -15.45 -3.70
CA ILE A 200 6.13 -14.29 -4.57
C ILE A 200 5.41 -13.04 -4.03
N ALA A 201 4.13 -13.17 -3.70
CA ALA A 201 3.33 -12.09 -3.16
C ALA A 201 3.87 -11.60 -1.80
N GLN A 202 4.30 -12.53 -0.92
CA GLN A 202 4.92 -12.21 0.37
C GLN A 202 6.25 -11.45 0.18
N SER A 203 7.06 -11.84 -0.81
CA SER A 203 8.30 -11.11 -1.17
C SER A 203 7.97 -9.69 -1.60
N ALA A 204 6.97 -9.50 -2.47
CA ALA A 204 6.53 -8.18 -2.91
C ALA A 204 6.04 -7.31 -1.75
N VAL A 205 5.26 -7.86 -0.81
CA VAL A 205 4.81 -7.18 0.40
C VAL A 205 5.98 -6.80 1.30
N THR A 206 6.93 -7.71 1.53
CA THR A 206 8.13 -7.45 2.33
C THR A 206 8.94 -6.30 1.74
N LYS A 207 9.14 -6.31 0.42
CA LYS A 207 9.82 -5.23 -0.31
C LYS A 207 9.04 -3.92 -0.26
N MET A 208 7.71 -3.96 -0.31
CA MET A 208 6.85 -2.78 -0.22
C MET A 208 6.92 -2.11 1.15
N LEU A 209 6.93 -2.91 2.21
CA LEU A 209 7.00 -2.41 3.59
C LEU A 209 8.40 -1.89 3.94
N ASP A 210 9.45 -2.43 3.33
CA ASP A 210 10.85 -2.05 3.52
C ASP A 210 11.20 -1.79 4.99
N LEU A 211 10.78 -2.71 5.88
CA LEU A 211 11.00 -2.61 7.32
C LEU A 211 12.48 -2.79 7.63
N LYS A 212 13.12 -1.78 8.22
CA LYS A 212 14.55 -1.77 8.57
C LYS A 212 14.75 -1.14 9.95
N LEU A 213 15.78 -1.57 10.64
CA LEU A 213 16.24 -0.88 11.83
C LEU A 213 16.59 0.57 11.45
N ALA A 214 15.98 1.54 12.13
CA ALA A 214 16.28 2.95 11.96
C ALA A 214 17.31 3.42 12.98
N HIS A 215 17.00 3.25 14.27
CA HIS A 215 17.93 3.58 15.38
C HIS A 215 17.54 2.80 16.64
N ILE A 216 18.43 2.86 17.62
CA ILE A 216 18.19 2.39 18.98
C ILE A 216 18.12 3.64 19.88
N GLY A 217 17.09 3.71 20.72
CA GLY A 217 16.93 4.79 21.70
C GLY A 217 17.40 4.36 23.07
N ILE A 218 18.12 5.23 23.75
CA ILE A 218 18.58 5.08 25.13
C ILE A 218 17.88 6.13 25.98
N ASN A 219 17.24 5.72 27.07
CA ASN A 219 16.67 6.64 28.05
C ASN A 219 17.76 7.10 29.02
N ALA A 220 18.20 8.34 28.94
CA ALA A 220 19.02 8.94 29.97
C ALA A 220 18.15 9.40 31.16
N ALA A 221 18.73 9.47 32.34
CA ALA A 221 18.04 9.98 33.52
C ALA A 221 17.76 11.48 33.43
N ASP A 222 18.68 12.20 32.80
CA ASP A 222 18.59 13.64 32.58
C ASP A 222 19.41 14.08 31.36
N GLU A 223 19.39 15.40 31.06
CA GLU A 223 20.11 15.98 29.93
C GLU A 223 21.62 15.87 30.08
N GLY A 224 22.13 15.92 31.32
CA GLY A 224 23.58 15.80 31.61
C GLY A 224 24.10 14.38 31.23
N GLU A 225 23.37 13.35 31.63
CA GLU A 225 23.68 11.96 31.23
C GLU A 225 23.52 11.76 29.72
N ALA A 226 22.51 12.39 29.12
CA ALA A 226 22.34 12.29 27.67
C ALA A 226 23.53 12.85 26.90
N HIS A 227 24.10 13.99 27.33
CA HIS A 227 25.33 14.54 26.77
C HIS A 227 26.54 13.64 26.98
N GLN A 228 26.68 13.03 28.16
CA GLN A 228 27.79 12.09 28.43
C GLN A 228 27.72 10.87 27.51
N ILE A 229 26.53 10.30 27.29
CA ILE A 229 26.32 9.18 26.40
C ILE A 229 26.65 9.58 24.95
N ALA A 230 26.13 10.72 24.48
CA ALA A 230 26.40 11.18 23.12
C ALA A 230 27.92 11.45 22.91
N GLN A 231 28.58 12.06 23.89
CA GLN A 231 30.02 12.32 23.86
C GLN A 231 30.85 11.00 23.82
N PHE A 232 30.39 9.95 24.51
CA PHE A 232 31.00 8.62 24.41
C PHE A 232 30.96 8.11 22.96
N PHE A 233 29.79 8.13 22.31
CA PHE A 233 29.66 7.70 20.92
C PHE A 233 30.49 8.53 19.94
N GLU A 234 30.56 9.83 20.16
CA GLU A 234 31.39 10.75 19.35
C GLU A 234 32.88 10.46 19.53
N THR A 235 33.33 10.31 20.78
CA THR A 235 34.76 10.13 21.07
C THR A 235 35.28 8.75 20.65
N VAL A 236 34.50 7.69 20.87
CA VAL A 236 34.93 6.29 20.63
C VAL A 236 34.69 5.84 19.19
N PHE A 237 33.57 6.24 18.58
CA PHE A 237 33.17 5.76 17.27
C PHE A 237 33.18 6.85 16.19
N GLY A 238 33.34 8.11 16.56
CA GLY A 238 33.31 9.24 15.64
C GLY A 238 31.91 9.58 15.13
N PHE A 239 30.85 9.19 15.88
CA PHE A 239 29.47 9.48 15.50
C PHE A 239 29.14 10.96 15.80
N GLU A 240 28.76 11.72 14.78
CA GLU A 240 28.44 13.13 14.93
C GLU A 240 27.19 13.34 15.80
N ALA A 241 27.33 14.12 16.87
CA ALA A 241 26.22 14.45 17.75
C ALA A 241 25.32 15.54 17.12
N ARG A 242 24.01 15.25 17.05
CA ARG A 242 22.97 16.21 16.59
C ARG A 242 21.88 16.33 17.62
N GLU A 243 21.86 17.48 18.27
CA GLU A 243 20.94 17.74 19.36
C GLU A 243 19.60 18.32 18.87
N ASN A 244 18.52 17.87 19.50
CA ASN A 244 17.19 18.46 19.39
C ASN A 244 16.61 18.69 20.80
N PRO A 245 15.41 19.31 20.94
CA PRO A 245 14.86 19.64 22.26
C PRO A 245 14.67 18.45 23.21
N SER A 246 14.42 17.24 22.71
CA SER A 246 14.09 16.07 23.52
C SER A 246 15.17 14.98 23.52
N SER A 247 16.12 15.01 22.57
CA SER A 247 17.13 13.97 22.44
C SER A 247 18.40 14.47 21.74
N ILE A 248 19.43 13.62 21.76
CA ILE A 248 20.69 13.81 21.03
C ILE A 248 20.88 12.57 20.16
N PHE A 249 20.96 12.74 18.84
CA PHE A 249 21.31 11.68 17.91
C PHE A 249 22.81 11.58 17.76
N SER A 250 23.38 10.38 17.89
CA SER A 250 24.74 10.03 17.51
C SER A 250 24.66 9.39 16.12
N ASP A 251 25.00 10.16 15.10
CA ASP A 251 24.68 9.91 13.67
C ASP A 251 23.18 9.60 13.48
N THR A 252 22.90 8.48 12.81
CA THR A 252 21.52 7.96 12.61
C THR A 252 21.27 6.68 13.41
N TYR A 253 22.22 6.26 14.26
CA TYR A 253 22.21 4.93 14.87
C TYR A 253 21.65 4.91 16.28
N VAL A 254 21.99 5.94 17.08
CA VAL A 254 21.60 6.02 18.50
C VAL A 254 20.93 7.34 18.79
N GLU A 255 19.74 7.29 19.35
CA GLU A 255 19.00 8.42 19.89
C GLU A 255 19.08 8.37 21.42
N THR A 256 19.75 9.31 22.05
CA THR A 256 19.77 9.42 23.52
C THR A 256 18.73 10.45 23.96
N LEU A 257 17.68 9.98 24.64
CA LEU A 257 16.61 10.83 25.17
C LEU A 257 17.12 11.58 26.40
N LYS A 258 16.79 12.90 26.52
CA LYS A 258 17.18 13.75 27.62
C LYS A 258 16.38 13.53 28.91
N SER A 259 15.38 12.66 28.86
CA SER A 259 14.58 12.19 29.99
C SER A 259 13.99 10.83 29.67
N PRO A 260 13.68 9.99 30.69
CA PRO A 260 13.04 8.70 30.47
C PRO A 260 11.72 8.82 29.70
N TYR A 261 11.53 7.92 28.72
CA TYR A 261 10.31 7.79 27.93
C TYR A 261 9.90 6.32 27.87
N LEU A 262 9.10 5.92 26.87
CA LEU A 262 8.62 4.55 26.72
C LEU A 262 9.77 3.54 26.60
N GLY A 263 9.56 2.35 27.22
CA GLY A 263 10.53 1.26 27.27
C GLY A 263 11.47 1.34 28.47
N GLU A 264 11.46 0.27 29.31
CA GLU A 264 12.36 0.19 30.48
C GLU A 264 13.83 0.39 30.10
N LYS A 265 14.25 -0.19 28.96
CA LYS A 265 15.63 -0.11 28.44
C LYS A 265 15.79 0.90 27.30
N GLY A 266 14.76 1.64 26.96
CA GLY A 266 14.73 2.53 25.80
C GLY A 266 13.85 1.98 24.67
N HIS A 267 14.15 2.35 23.41
CA HIS A 267 13.31 1.95 22.29
C HIS A 267 14.10 1.43 21.09
N ILE A 268 13.40 0.72 20.20
CA ILE A 268 13.91 0.28 18.90
C ILE A 268 12.99 0.84 17.82
N ALA A 269 13.55 1.65 16.95
CA ALA A 269 12.83 2.25 15.83
C ALA A 269 12.97 1.41 14.57
N ILE A 270 11.83 1.09 13.95
CA ILE A 270 11.76 0.39 12.67
C ILE A 270 11.23 1.34 11.60
N SER A 271 12.06 1.65 10.61
CA SER A 271 11.67 2.52 9.50
C SER A 271 10.83 1.79 8.45
N THR A 272 9.91 2.55 7.84
CA THR A 272 9.10 2.11 6.69
C THR A 272 8.73 3.31 5.82
N PRO A 273 8.60 3.16 4.49
CA PRO A 273 8.12 4.24 3.62
C PRO A 273 6.68 4.69 3.91
N ASN A 274 5.85 3.81 4.48
CA ASN A 274 4.45 4.10 4.75
C ASN A 274 3.99 3.45 6.05
N VAL A 275 3.91 4.26 7.11
CA VAL A 275 3.57 3.79 8.46
C VAL A 275 2.15 3.22 8.52
N GLU A 276 1.18 3.88 7.87
CA GLU A 276 -0.23 3.43 7.87
C GLU A 276 -0.36 2.04 7.23
N ARG A 277 0.36 1.79 6.13
CA ARG A 277 0.40 0.49 5.46
C ARG A 277 1.06 -0.58 6.34
N ALA A 278 2.18 -0.24 6.97
CA ALA A 278 2.87 -1.14 7.90
C ALA A 278 2.01 -1.46 9.12
N MET A 279 1.29 -0.48 9.68
CA MET A 279 0.34 -0.70 10.77
C MET A 279 -0.73 -1.71 10.36
N THR A 280 -1.45 -1.47 9.26
CA THR A 280 -2.50 -2.38 8.77
C THR A 280 -1.97 -3.80 8.55
N TYR A 281 -0.78 -3.95 7.99
CA TYR A 281 -0.15 -5.25 7.78
C TYR A 281 0.18 -5.96 9.10
N LEU A 282 0.70 -5.23 10.09
CA LEU A 282 1.08 -5.77 11.40
C LEU A 282 -0.14 -6.04 12.28
N GLU A 283 -1.19 -5.21 12.23
CA GLU A 283 -2.45 -5.44 12.94
C GLU A 283 -3.11 -6.76 12.53
N LYS A 284 -3.11 -7.09 11.23
CA LYS A 284 -3.58 -8.40 10.73
C LYS A 284 -2.76 -9.59 11.27
N ARG A 285 -1.59 -9.33 11.84
CA ARG A 285 -0.69 -10.30 12.48
C ARG A 285 -0.75 -10.24 14.01
N GLY A 286 -1.74 -9.53 14.57
CA GLY A 286 -1.98 -9.44 16.01
C GLY A 286 -1.14 -8.40 16.75
N VAL A 287 -0.45 -7.51 16.03
CA VAL A 287 0.25 -6.38 16.66
C VAL A 287 -0.77 -5.29 17.00
N ALA A 288 -0.75 -4.79 18.22
CA ALA A 288 -1.53 -3.64 18.65
C ALA A 288 -0.64 -2.39 18.79
N PHE A 289 -1.17 -1.23 18.40
CA PHE A 289 -0.47 0.06 18.47
C PHE A 289 -1.04 0.93 19.58
N ASN A 290 -0.16 1.69 20.24
CA ASN A 290 -0.53 2.72 21.20
C ASN A 290 -1.02 3.96 20.43
N GLN A 291 -2.33 4.16 20.38
CA GLN A 291 -2.95 5.24 19.61
C GLN A 291 -2.57 6.63 20.13
N ASP A 292 -2.27 6.77 21.42
CA ASP A 292 -1.87 8.04 22.04
C ASP A 292 -0.43 8.45 21.67
N SER A 293 0.35 7.51 21.15
CA SER A 293 1.73 7.74 20.71
C SER A 293 1.85 8.18 19.24
N ILE A 294 0.72 8.33 18.53
CA ILE A 294 0.73 8.68 17.11
C ILE A 294 1.23 10.12 16.92
N VAL A 295 2.37 10.25 16.26
CA VAL A 295 2.88 11.54 15.79
C VAL A 295 2.53 11.72 14.31
N ARG A 296 1.95 12.87 13.95
CA ARG A 296 1.56 13.19 12.57
C ARG A 296 2.33 14.35 12.01
N ARG A 297 2.62 14.30 10.72
CA ARG A 297 3.13 15.44 9.95
C ARG A 297 2.02 16.48 9.71
N PRO A 298 2.34 17.72 9.32
CA PRO A 298 1.33 18.76 9.02
C PRO A 298 0.30 18.35 7.95
N ASN A 299 0.67 17.47 7.03
CA ASN A 299 -0.21 16.92 5.99
C ASN A 299 -1.10 15.75 6.47
N GLY A 300 -1.05 15.40 7.78
CA GLY A 300 -1.88 14.39 8.42
C GLY A 300 -1.34 12.96 8.36
N VAL A 301 -0.29 12.66 7.57
CA VAL A 301 0.31 11.31 7.53
C VAL A 301 1.04 10.99 8.82
N ILE A 302 1.04 9.71 9.21
CA ILE A 302 1.71 9.26 10.44
C ILE A 302 3.23 9.30 10.24
N GLN A 303 3.93 10.02 11.12
CA GLN A 303 5.38 10.04 11.19
C GLN A 303 5.92 8.88 12.02
N ALA A 304 5.32 8.64 13.20
CA ALA A 304 5.74 7.59 14.11
C ALA A 304 4.56 7.06 14.92
N VAL A 305 4.65 5.81 15.38
CA VAL A 305 3.70 5.17 16.29
C VAL A 305 4.37 4.04 17.04
N TYR A 306 4.13 3.95 18.35
CA TYR A 306 4.64 2.86 19.19
C TYR A 306 3.70 1.65 19.20
N PHE A 307 4.29 0.46 19.35
CA PHE A 307 3.55 -0.75 19.67
C PHE A 307 2.99 -0.62 21.10
N GLN A 308 1.87 -1.28 21.36
CA GLN A 308 1.24 -1.26 22.67
C GLN A 308 2.06 -2.05 23.74
N LYS A 309 2.80 -3.08 23.28
CA LYS A 309 3.60 -3.95 24.18
C LYS A 309 5.08 -3.76 23.89
N GLU A 310 5.85 -3.74 24.96
CA GLU A 310 7.31 -3.81 24.90
C GLU A 310 7.79 -5.22 24.52
N THR A 311 8.98 -5.28 23.97
CA THR A 311 9.66 -6.53 23.65
C THR A 311 11.04 -6.52 24.29
N GLY A 312 11.28 -7.44 25.25
CA GLY A 312 12.56 -7.53 25.94
C GLY A 312 12.92 -6.31 26.82
N GLY A 313 11.94 -5.50 27.20
CA GLY A 313 12.12 -4.24 27.92
C GLY A 313 12.36 -3.03 27.01
N PHE A 314 12.27 -3.21 25.69
CA PHE A 314 12.32 -2.12 24.73
C PHE A 314 10.92 -1.78 24.21
N ALA A 315 10.59 -0.50 24.15
CA ALA A 315 9.47 -0.03 23.37
C ALA A 315 9.81 -0.14 21.87
N ILE A 316 8.89 -0.66 21.08
CA ILE A 316 9.09 -0.75 19.62
C ILE A 316 8.22 0.30 18.95
N HIS A 317 8.76 1.01 17.97
CA HIS A 317 7.95 1.93 17.18
C HIS A 317 8.27 1.88 15.69
N LEU A 318 7.24 2.19 14.89
CA LEU A 318 7.42 2.48 13.48
C LEU A 318 7.77 3.96 13.30
N VAL A 319 8.66 4.24 12.37
CA VAL A 319 8.99 5.60 11.95
C VAL A 319 8.98 5.69 10.42
N ARG A 320 8.42 6.78 9.90
CA ARG A 320 8.39 7.02 8.45
C ARG A 320 9.79 7.37 7.97
N LYS A 321 10.24 6.63 6.94
CA LYS A 321 11.46 6.92 6.19
C LYS A 321 11.19 8.11 5.25
N ASP A 322 12.11 9.06 5.21
CA ASP A 322 12.09 10.19 4.27
C ASP A 322 12.47 9.79 2.84
#